data_15f47b245f0835d1a11a38d4d8d1d3d5
#
_entry.id   15f47b245f0835d1a11a38d4d8d1d3d5
#
_cell.length_a   1.000
_cell.length_b   1.000
_cell.length_c   1.000
_cell.angle_alpha   90.00
_cell.angle_beta   90.00
_cell.angle_gamma   90.00
#
_symmetry.space_group_name_H-M   'P 1'
#
loop_
_entity.id
_entity.type
_entity.pdbx_description
1 polymer ?
#
loop_
_entity_poly.entity_id
_entity_poly.type
_entity_poly.pdbx_seq_one_letter_code
_entity_poly.pdbx_strand_id
1 'polypeptide(L)'
;SVDNIVAHFHEWMTASGGLYLRKNSPYVATVFSTHATVAGRCIAGNGLSLYSDLHKFNADELARRFNVTAKHSIEKMAASYHDAFLTVSDITANECKYLLSREVTHITPNGFENDFVWQGEEFAAKRNEARKAMIEVAEACLQHKFEKEPLIIGTSGRYEFRNKGLDIFMESLKRLATCNLDREILAYITVPAANNGARADLVRHLADATQPIDESQWKFSTHYLDNPQW
;
A
#
# COMPACT_ATOMS: atom_id res chain seq x y z
N SER A 1 25.26 -26.93 20.47
CA SER A 1 24.71 -25.74 21.16
C SER A 1 24.48 -24.62 20.13
N VAL A 2 23.34 -24.00 20.17
CA VAL A 2 23.06 -22.80 19.36
C VAL A 2 23.50 -21.63 20.23
N ASP A 3 24.69 -21.10 19.94
CA ASP A 3 25.35 -20.17 20.87
C ASP A 3 24.93 -18.71 20.67
N ASN A 4 24.30 -18.37 19.52
CA ASN A 4 23.84 -17.02 19.23
C ASN A 4 22.48 -17.06 18.55
N ILE A 5 21.44 -16.69 19.27
CA ILE A 5 20.07 -16.61 18.75
C ILE A 5 19.65 -15.15 18.69
N VAL A 6 19.19 -14.71 17.53
CA VAL A 6 18.52 -13.42 17.34
C VAL A 6 17.10 -13.67 16.88
N ALA A 7 16.12 -13.15 17.60
CA ALA A 7 14.72 -13.19 17.25
C ALA A 7 14.26 -11.82 16.72
N HIS A 8 13.78 -11.78 15.47
CA HIS A 8 13.33 -10.57 14.81
C HIS A 8 11.80 -10.54 14.72
N PHE A 9 11.20 -9.49 15.25
CA PHE A 9 9.76 -9.28 15.33
C PHE A 9 9.35 -8.13 14.44
N HIS A 10 8.36 -8.38 13.57
CA HIS A 10 7.84 -7.38 12.65
C HIS A 10 6.45 -6.95 13.06
N GLU A 11 6.26 -5.64 13.19
CA GLU A 11 5.00 -4.99 13.53
C GLU A 11 4.45 -5.37 14.91
N TRP A 12 3.50 -4.60 15.40
CA TRP A 12 2.86 -4.81 16.71
C TRP A 12 2.30 -6.22 16.90
N MET A 13 1.91 -6.90 15.82
CA MET A 13 1.28 -8.23 15.85
C MET A 13 2.20 -9.31 16.39
N THR A 14 3.51 -9.21 16.15
CA THR A 14 4.49 -10.20 16.64
C THR A 14 5.24 -9.72 17.88
N ALA A 15 5.12 -8.45 18.22
CA ALA A 15 5.90 -7.77 19.25
C ALA A 15 5.72 -8.39 20.65
N SER A 16 4.53 -8.93 20.96
CA SER A 16 4.27 -9.60 22.24
C SER A 16 5.16 -10.83 22.45
N GLY A 17 5.49 -11.56 21.37
CA GLY A 17 6.44 -12.67 21.43
C GLY A 17 7.84 -12.22 21.84
N GLY A 18 8.29 -11.09 21.31
CA GLY A 18 9.58 -10.50 21.69
C GLY A 18 9.60 -10.03 23.14
N LEU A 19 8.55 -9.37 23.59
CA LEU A 19 8.41 -8.97 25.01
C LEU A 19 8.41 -10.20 25.95
N TYR A 20 7.79 -11.30 25.53
CA TYR A 20 7.83 -12.56 26.26
C TYR A 20 9.26 -13.12 26.36
N LEU A 21 10.01 -13.14 25.24
CA LEU A 21 11.40 -13.62 25.21
C LEU A 21 12.31 -12.76 26.09
N ARG A 22 12.17 -11.46 26.05
CA ARG A 22 12.93 -10.53 26.93
C ARG A 22 12.80 -10.88 28.41
N LYS A 23 11.61 -11.31 28.82
CA LYS A 23 11.34 -11.70 30.21
C LYS A 23 11.82 -13.11 30.56
N ASN A 24 11.63 -14.07 29.66
CA ASN A 24 11.76 -15.50 29.98
C ASN A 24 13.00 -16.17 29.38
N SER A 25 13.66 -15.53 28.39
CA SER A 25 14.83 -16.06 27.68
C SER A 25 15.83 -14.93 27.38
N PRO A 26 16.42 -14.30 28.39
CA PRO A 26 17.24 -13.10 28.24
C PRO A 26 18.54 -13.30 27.44
N TYR A 27 18.89 -14.54 27.15
CA TYR A 27 20.03 -14.92 26.29
C TYR A 27 19.70 -14.83 24.78
N VAL A 28 18.44 -14.63 24.43
CA VAL A 28 18.02 -14.41 23.04
C VAL A 28 18.03 -12.91 22.78
N ALA A 29 18.86 -12.47 21.82
CA ALA A 29 18.82 -11.09 21.37
C ALA A 29 17.53 -10.82 20.58
N THR A 30 16.93 -9.66 20.81
CA THR A 30 15.62 -9.31 20.22
C THR A 30 15.69 -8.08 19.36
N VAL A 31 15.13 -8.14 18.16
CA VAL A 31 15.01 -7.03 17.21
C VAL A 31 13.54 -6.77 16.94
N PHE A 32 13.13 -5.53 17.00
CA PHE A 32 11.77 -5.10 16.63
C PHE A 32 11.83 -4.15 15.44
N SER A 33 10.99 -4.39 14.44
CA SER A 33 10.84 -3.52 13.27
C SER A 33 9.39 -3.08 13.09
N THR A 34 9.19 -1.78 12.85
CA THR A 34 7.90 -1.25 12.40
C THR A 34 8.06 -0.51 11.09
N HIS A 35 7.11 -0.70 10.16
CA HIS A 35 7.08 -0.04 8.85
C HIS A 35 6.22 1.24 8.85
N ALA A 36 5.35 1.39 9.81
CA ALA A 36 4.58 2.60 10.11
C ALA A 36 3.89 2.41 11.46
N THR A 37 3.81 3.45 12.27
CA THR A 37 3.21 3.33 13.59
C THR A 37 1.69 3.18 13.52
N VAL A 38 1.11 2.46 14.48
CA VAL A 38 -0.35 2.30 14.60
C VAL A 38 -1.04 3.66 14.73
N ALA A 39 -0.50 4.54 15.58
CA ALA A 39 -1.04 5.88 15.76
C ALA A 39 -0.93 6.74 14.49
N GLY A 40 0.20 6.70 13.80
CA GLY A 40 0.42 7.44 12.56
C GLY A 40 -0.55 7.05 11.45
N ARG A 41 -0.81 5.74 11.29
CA ARG A 41 -1.83 5.25 10.33
C ARG A 41 -3.22 5.79 10.65
N CYS A 42 -3.59 5.86 11.93
CA CYS A 42 -4.88 6.40 12.35
C CYS A 42 -4.97 7.91 12.11
N ILE A 43 -3.90 8.66 12.42
CA ILE A 43 -3.84 10.11 12.20
C ILE A 43 -4.03 10.41 10.71
N ALA A 44 -3.22 9.82 9.84
CA ALA A 44 -3.29 10.03 8.39
C ALA A 44 -4.62 9.54 7.80
N GLY A 45 -5.09 8.35 8.19
CA GLY A 45 -6.35 7.78 7.71
C GLY A 45 -7.59 8.61 8.08
N ASN A 46 -7.53 9.38 9.16
CA ASN A 46 -8.57 10.32 9.56
C ASN A 46 -8.37 11.75 9.01
N GLY A 47 -7.45 11.94 8.07
CA GLY A 47 -7.24 13.21 7.38
C GLY A 47 -6.57 14.29 8.23
N LEU A 48 -5.88 13.91 9.30
CA LEU A 48 -5.07 14.82 10.08
C LEU A 48 -3.67 14.95 9.46
N SER A 49 -3.06 16.10 9.58
CA SER A 49 -1.74 16.42 8.98
C SER A 49 -0.61 15.74 9.75
N LEU A 50 -0.41 14.44 9.53
CA LEU A 50 0.54 13.63 10.30
C LEU A 50 1.92 14.29 10.40
N TYR A 51 2.55 14.58 9.27
CA TYR A 51 3.96 15.02 9.29
C TYR A 51 4.14 16.50 9.62
N SER A 52 3.21 17.36 9.19
CA SER A 52 3.28 18.81 9.51
C SER A 52 3.06 19.09 10.99
N ASP A 53 2.23 18.28 11.63
CA ASP A 53 1.81 18.49 13.03
C ASP A 53 2.33 17.40 13.99
N LEU A 54 3.26 16.56 13.52
CA LEU A 54 3.75 15.37 14.24
C LEU A 54 4.16 15.68 15.68
N HIS A 55 4.84 16.81 15.91
CA HIS A 55 5.31 17.26 17.22
C HIS A 55 4.19 17.74 18.16
N LYS A 56 2.97 17.95 17.65
CA LYS A 56 1.80 18.42 18.42
C LYS A 56 0.94 17.28 18.95
N PHE A 57 1.14 16.07 18.43
CA PHE A 57 0.28 14.95 18.77
C PHE A 57 0.67 14.28 20.08
N ASN A 58 -0.34 14.05 20.93
CA ASN A 58 -0.23 13.10 22.04
C ASN A 58 -0.69 11.72 21.52
N ALA A 59 0.26 10.83 21.24
CA ALA A 59 -0.01 9.53 20.65
C ALA A 59 -0.89 8.63 21.52
N ASP A 60 -0.71 8.65 22.86
CA ASP A 60 -1.50 7.83 23.79
C ASP A 60 -2.97 8.33 23.84
N GLU A 61 -3.20 9.62 23.73
CA GLU A 61 -4.54 10.22 23.67
C GLU A 61 -5.24 9.91 22.35
N LEU A 62 -4.51 10.02 21.22
CA LEU A 62 -5.03 9.65 19.91
C LEU A 62 -5.32 8.15 19.81
N ALA A 63 -4.47 7.29 20.40
CA ALA A 63 -4.72 5.86 20.47
C ALA A 63 -6.04 5.53 21.17
N ARG A 64 -6.37 6.25 22.24
CA ARG A 64 -7.69 6.14 22.90
C ARG A 64 -8.82 6.62 21.98
N ARG A 65 -8.66 7.80 21.40
CA ARG A 65 -9.66 8.40 20.49
C ARG A 65 -9.98 7.51 19.30
N PHE A 66 -8.98 6.85 18.73
CA PHE A 66 -9.13 5.96 17.58
C PHE A 66 -9.37 4.48 17.95
N ASN A 67 -9.53 4.17 19.23
CA ASN A 67 -9.76 2.81 19.73
C ASN A 67 -8.64 1.81 19.33
N VAL A 68 -7.40 2.25 19.37
CA VAL A 68 -6.21 1.43 19.06
C VAL A 68 -5.22 1.35 20.22
N THR A 69 -5.65 1.64 21.43
CA THR A 69 -4.80 1.70 22.63
C THR A 69 -3.99 0.43 22.84
N ALA A 70 -4.61 -0.76 22.71
CA ALA A 70 -3.92 -2.02 22.92
C ALA A 70 -2.77 -2.22 21.91
N LYS A 71 -3.05 -1.99 20.61
CA LYS A 71 -2.05 -2.11 19.53
C LYS A 71 -0.91 -1.11 19.71
N HIS A 72 -1.25 0.15 19.98
CA HIS A 72 -0.27 1.22 20.20
C HIS A 72 0.60 0.94 21.44
N SER A 73 0.00 0.46 22.55
CA SER A 73 0.75 0.15 23.76
C SER A 73 1.75 -0.99 23.53
N ILE A 74 1.36 -2.06 22.83
CA ILE A 74 2.27 -3.15 22.49
C ILE A 74 3.42 -2.66 21.62
N GLU A 75 3.13 -1.86 20.60
CA GLU A 75 4.14 -1.28 19.70
C GLU A 75 5.14 -0.38 20.46
N LYS A 76 4.63 0.49 21.33
CA LYS A 76 5.43 1.39 22.16
C LYS A 76 6.32 0.63 23.16
N MET A 77 5.79 -0.43 23.77
CA MET A 77 6.56 -1.32 24.64
C MET A 77 7.65 -2.07 23.85
N ALA A 78 7.32 -2.58 22.66
CA ALA A 78 8.29 -3.25 21.82
C ALA A 78 9.43 -2.32 21.40
N ALA A 79 9.12 -1.13 20.95
CA ALA A 79 10.13 -0.11 20.62
C ALA A 79 11.08 0.18 21.81
N SER A 80 10.57 0.11 23.03
CA SER A 80 11.34 0.45 24.24
C SER A 80 12.17 -0.70 24.81
N TYR A 81 11.71 -1.95 24.68
CA TYR A 81 12.26 -3.08 25.41
C TYR A 81 13.03 -4.10 24.56
N HIS A 82 12.97 -4.06 23.23
CA HIS A 82 13.83 -4.89 22.39
C HIS A 82 15.26 -4.34 22.38
N ASP A 83 16.24 -5.19 22.12
CA ASP A 83 17.66 -4.81 22.09
C ASP A 83 17.97 -3.88 20.94
N ALA A 84 17.32 -4.08 19.78
CA ALA A 84 17.38 -3.16 18.65
C ALA A 84 15.98 -2.82 18.15
N PHE A 85 15.79 -1.55 17.79
CA PHE A 85 14.56 -1.03 17.21
C PHE A 85 14.83 -0.46 15.83
N LEU A 86 14.15 -0.99 14.81
CA LEU A 86 14.39 -0.68 13.41
C LEU A 86 13.15 -0.09 12.75
N THR A 87 13.38 0.70 11.71
CA THR A 87 12.34 1.12 10.76
C THR A 87 12.88 1.25 9.35
N VAL A 88 12.01 1.59 8.39
CA VAL A 88 12.30 1.50 6.96
C VAL A 88 12.72 2.81 6.29
N SER A 89 12.60 3.95 6.96
CA SER A 89 12.94 5.27 6.40
C SER A 89 13.14 6.32 7.49
N ASP A 90 13.81 7.43 7.14
CA ASP A 90 13.96 8.60 8.01
C ASP A 90 12.61 9.20 8.40
N ILE A 91 11.65 9.20 7.48
CA ILE A 91 10.28 9.68 7.72
C ILE A 91 9.62 8.86 8.83
N THR A 92 9.69 7.53 8.73
CA THR A 92 9.13 6.64 9.75
C THR A 92 9.94 6.69 11.05
N ALA A 93 11.25 6.89 10.99
CA ALA A 93 12.07 7.08 12.20
C ALA A 93 11.62 8.32 12.98
N ASN A 94 11.36 9.41 12.29
CA ASN A 94 10.83 10.62 12.91
C ASN A 94 9.43 10.39 13.50
N GLU A 95 8.57 9.64 12.82
CA GLU A 95 7.26 9.20 13.32
C GLU A 95 7.40 8.39 14.63
N CYS A 96 8.31 7.41 14.66
CA CYS A 96 8.61 6.60 15.84
C CYS A 96 9.08 7.46 17.03
N LYS A 97 9.96 8.40 16.78
CA LYS A 97 10.45 9.32 17.81
C LYS A 97 9.32 10.06 18.52
N TYR A 98 8.37 10.61 17.79
CA TYR A 98 7.27 11.39 18.38
C TYR A 98 6.12 10.53 18.89
N LEU A 99 5.74 9.48 18.17
CA LEU A 99 4.54 8.71 18.51
C LEU A 99 4.82 7.51 19.43
N LEU A 100 6.03 6.93 19.39
CA LEU A 100 6.45 5.85 20.30
C LEU A 100 7.40 6.33 21.40
N SER A 101 7.82 7.60 21.36
CA SER A 101 8.77 8.19 22.30
C SER A 101 10.12 7.45 22.32
N ARG A 102 10.53 6.91 21.18
CA ARG A 102 11.76 6.13 21.03
C ARG A 102 12.43 6.41 19.68
N GLU A 103 13.71 6.75 19.73
CA GLU A 103 14.54 6.82 18.53
C GLU A 103 14.89 5.41 18.05
N VAL A 104 14.89 5.22 16.75
CA VAL A 104 15.28 3.93 16.13
C VAL A 104 16.79 3.72 16.25
N THR A 105 17.19 2.47 16.40
CA THR A 105 18.61 2.08 16.43
C THR A 105 19.22 2.16 15.03
N HIS A 106 18.48 1.69 14.02
CA HIS A 106 18.91 1.68 12.61
C HIS A 106 17.71 1.84 11.68
N ILE A 107 17.99 2.36 10.49
CA ILE A 107 17.05 2.42 9.37
C ILE A 107 17.45 1.34 8.36
N THR A 108 16.51 0.43 8.07
CA THR A 108 16.68 -0.68 7.12
C THR A 108 15.64 -0.55 6.02
N PRO A 109 15.94 0.13 4.90
CA PRO A 109 14.99 0.29 3.80
C PRO A 109 14.52 -1.05 3.26
N ASN A 110 13.29 -1.07 2.73
CA ASN A 110 12.76 -2.26 2.07
C ASN A 110 13.67 -2.64 0.89
N GLY A 111 13.99 -3.92 0.78
CA GLY A 111 14.76 -4.47 -0.32
C GLY A 111 13.94 -4.56 -1.60
N PHE A 112 14.64 -4.58 -2.72
CA PHE A 112 14.10 -4.86 -4.04
C PHE A 112 15.05 -5.79 -4.80
N GLU A 113 14.53 -6.83 -5.41
CA GLU A 113 15.29 -7.73 -6.26
C GLU A 113 15.16 -7.32 -7.72
N ASN A 114 16.29 -6.97 -8.35
CA ASN A 114 16.29 -6.55 -9.75
C ASN A 114 15.98 -7.68 -10.73
N ASP A 115 16.12 -8.94 -10.31
CA ASP A 115 15.89 -10.13 -11.14
C ASP A 115 14.45 -10.26 -11.64
N PHE A 116 13.50 -9.56 -11.00
CA PHE A 116 12.12 -9.45 -11.48
C PHE A 116 11.97 -8.52 -12.70
N VAL A 117 12.96 -7.70 -12.99
CA VAL A 117 12.89 -6.71 -14.06
C VAL A 117 13.64 -7.25 -15.28
N TRP A 118 12.88 -7.54 -16.34
CA TRP A 118 13.45 -7.90 -17.64
C TRP A 118 14.44 -6.84 -18.12
N GLN A 119 15.48 -7.24 -18.82
CA GLN A 119 16.54 -6.32 -19.26
C GLN A 119 16.65 -6.28 -20.80
N GLY A 120 17.24 -5.20 -21.32
CA GLY A 120 17.55 -5.08 -22.75
C GLY A 120 16.32 -5.19 -23.66
N GLU A 121 16.46 -5.92 -24.75
CA GLU A 121 15.41 -6.11 -25.78
C GLU A 121 14.20 -6.86 -25.23
N GLU A 122 14.43 -7.80 -24.31
CA GLU A 122 13.35 -8.55 -23.66
C GLU A 122 12.45 -7.65 -22.81
N PHE A 123 13.01 -6.66 -22.12
CA PHE A 123 12.22 -5.65 -21.40
C PHE A 123 11.28 -4.90 -22.37
N ALA A 124 11.79 -4.46 -23.51
CA ALA A 124 10.99 -3.73 -24.50
C ALA A 124 9.84 -4.59 -25.05
N ALA A 125 10.12 -5.85 -25.36
CA ALA A 125 9.12 -6.81 -25.87
C ALA A 125 8.02 -7.06 -24.82
N LYS A 126 8.40 -7.40 -23.59
CA LYS A 126 7.46 -7.67 -22.49
C LYS A 126 6.65 -6.44 -22.09
N ARG A 127 7.27 -5.29 -22.09
CA ARG A 127 6.57 -4.02 -21.84
C ARG A 127 5.51 -3.74 -22.92
N ASN A 128 5.83 -3.95 -24.19
CA ASN A 128 4.89 -3.72 -25.28
C ASN A 128 3.73 -4.73 -25.24
N GLU A 129 4.01 -5.99 -24.95
CA GLU A 129 2.99 -7.04 -24.75
C GLU A 129 2.02 -6.65 -23.61
N ALA A 130 2.57 -6.26 -22.47
CA ALA A 130 1.77 -5.84 -21.31
C ALA A 130 0.93 -4.58 -21.61
N ARG A 131 1.50 -3.59 -22.29
CA ARG A 131 0.77 -2.38 -22.68
C ARG A 131 -0.39 -2.70 -23.61
N LYS A 132 -0.17 -3.57 -24.59
CA LYS A 132 -1.21 -4.01 -25.52
C LYS A 132 -2.36 -4.66 -24.77
N ALA A 133 -2.07 -5.63 -23.90
CA ALA A 133 -3.08 -6.28 -23.06
C ALA A 133 -3.86 -5.29 -22.18
N MET A 134 -3.18 -4.33 -21.56
CA MET A 134 -3.83 -3.28 -20.75
C MET A 134 -4.79 -2.45 -21.60
N ILE A 135 -4.38 -2.01 -22.80
CA ILE A 135 -5.21 -1.21 -23.68
C ILE A 135 -6.43 -2.03 -24.13
N GLU A 136 -6.26 -3.28 -24.56
CA GLU A 136 -7.36 -4.17 -24.98
C GLU A 136 -8.40 -4.35 -23.87
N VAL A 137 -7.95 -4.62 -22.64
CA VAL A 137 -8.85 -4.75 -21.49
C VAL A 137 -9.59 -3.44 -21.20
N ALA A 138 -8.91 -2.30 -21.29
CA ALA A 138 -9.55 -1.00 -21.05
C ALA A 138 -10.57 -0.66 -22.13
N GLU A 139 -10.24 -0.87 -23.40
CA GLU A 139 -11.15 -0.64 -24.52
C GLU A 139 -12.42 -1.47 -24.40
N ALA A 140 -12.27 -2.74 -24.06
CA ALA A 140 -13.42 -3.63 -23.79
C ALA A 140 -14.23 -3.18 -22.59
N CYS A 141 -13.57 -2.88 -21.47
CA CYS A 141 -14.23 -2.49 -20.22
C CYS A 141 -14.97 -1.16 -20.32
N LEU A 142 -14.37 -0.18 -21.00
CA LEU A 142 -14.91 1.18 -21.15
C LEU A 142 -15.81 1.33 -22.37
N GLN A 143 -15.82 0.33 -23.28
CA GLN A 143 -16.45 0.39 -24.59
C GLN A 143 -16.03 1.64 -25.38
N HIS A 144 -14.72 1.89 -25.36
CA HIS A 144 -14.09 3.04 -25.97
C HIS A 144 -12.85 2.60 -26.74
N LYS A 145 -12.67 3.06 -27.97
CA LYS A 145 -11.47 2.84 -28.78
C LYS A 145 -10.59 4.07 -28.74
N PHE A 146 -9.32 3.88 -28.40
CA PHE A 146 -8.35 4.97 -28.44
C PHE A 146 -7.95 5.30 -29.88
N GLU A 147 -8.04 6.57 -30.28
CA GLU A 147 -7.59 7.01 -31.61
C GLU A 147 -6.07 6.96 -31.76
N LYS A 148 -5.36 7.23 -30.68
CA LYS A 148 -3.90 7.13 -30.56
C LYS A 148 -3.56 6.30 -29.34
N GLU A 149 -2.38 5.69 -29.35
CA GLU A 149 -1.90 4.96 -28.15
C GLU A 149 -1.93 5.86 -26.91
N PRO A 150 -2.72 5.49 -25.88
CA PRO A 150 -2.90 6.36 -24.71
C PRO A 150 -1.64 6.40 -23.84
N LEU A 151 -1.50 7.47 -23.07
CA LEU A 151 -0.56 7.50 -21.97
C LEU A 151 -1.14 6.68 -20.80
N ILE A 152 -0.52 5.53 -20.51
CA ILE A 152 -0.92 4.71 -19.36
C ILE A 152 -0.25 5.24 -18.10
N ILE A 153 -1.05 5.59 -17.12
CA ILE A 153 -0.61 5.96 -15.78
C ILE A 153 -1.32 5.08 -14.76
N GLY A 154 -0.70 4.82 -13.61
CA GLY A 154 -1.31 3.93 -12.63
C GLY A 154 -0.83 4.17 -11.22
N THR A 155 -1.66 3.77 -10.28
CA THR A 155 -1.31 3.64 -8.88
C THR A 155 -1.64 2.23 -8.40
N SER A 156 -0.81 1.71 -7.50
CA SER A 156 -0.97 0.38 -6.90
C SER A 156 -0.69 0.44 -5.41
N GLY A 157 -1.41 -0.35 -4.65
CA GLY A 157 -1.21 -0.43 -3.21
C GLY A 157 -2.41 -1.02 -2.48
N ARG A 158 -2.37 -1.05 -1.15
CA ARG A 158 -3.53 -1.47 -0.36
C ARG A 158 -4.68 -0.51 -0.54
N TYR A 159 -5.90 -1.01 -0.39
CA TYR A 159 -7.11 -0.20 -0.48
C TYR A 159 -7.28 0.70 0.77
N GLU A 160 -6.44 1.73 0.83
CA GLU A 160 -6.43 2.75 1.87
C GLU A 160 -6.50 4.13 1.19
N PHE A 161 -7.70 4.65 1.02
CA PHE A 161 -8.01 5.79 0.14
C PHE A 161 -7.09 7.00 0.38
N ARG A 162 -6.90 7.42 1.64
CA ARG A 162 -6.04 8.56 1.99
C ARG A 162 -4.57 8.16 2.19
N ASN A 163 -4.32 7.06 2.93
CA ASN A 163 -2.95 6.67 3.26
C ASN A 163 -2.12 6.24 2.03
N LYS A 164 -2.78 5.87 0.93
CA LYS A 164 -2.15 5.52 -0.35
C LYS A 164 -2.30 6.59 -1.42
N GLY A 165 -2.85 7.76 -1.06
CA GLY A 165 -2.96 8.90 -1.94
C GLY A 165 -3.91 8.69 -3.13
N LEU A 166 -4.88 7.78 -3.03
CA LEU A 166 -5.87 7.57 -4.07
C LEU A 166 -6.73 8.82 -4.30
N ASP A 167 -7.06 9.55 -3.24
CA ASP A 167 -7.73 10.84 -3.28
C ASP A 167 -6.96 11.87 -4.10
N ILE A 168 -5.65 11.98 -3.87
CA ILE A 168 -4.75 12.88 -4.61
C ILE A 168 -4.63 12.43 -6.08
N PHE A 169 -4.51 11.12 -6.33
CA PHE A 169 -4.46 10.58 -7.69
C PHE A 169 -5.74 10.92 -8.46
N MET A 170 -6.92 10.70 -7.87
CA MET A 170 -8.20 11.02 -8.51
C MET A 170 -8.38 12.52 -8.74
N GLU A 171 -7.99 13.38 -7.80
CA GLU A 171 -8.04 14.84 -8.00
C GLU A 171 -7.06 15.29 -9.10
N SER A 172 -5.91 14.63 -9.22
CA SER A 172 -4.96 14.89 -10.31
C SER A 172 -5.56 14.51 -11.66
N LEU A 173 -6.24 13.36 -11.79
CA LEU A 173 -6.96 12.95 -12.99
C LEU A 173 -8.05 13.95 -13.37
N LYS A 174 -8.83 14.41 -12.38
CA LYS A 174 -9.84 15.44 -12.59
C LYS A 174 -9.27 16.73 -13.16
N ARG A 175 -8.11 17.18 -12.66
CA ARG A 175 -7.41 18.35 -13.22
C ARG A 175 -6.87 18.09 -14.62
N LEU A 176 -6.28 16.92 -14.86
CA LEU A 176 -5.80 16.52 -16.18
C LEU A 176 -6.91 16.48 -17.23
N ALA A 177 -8.13 16.09 -16.84
CA ALA A 177 -9.29 16.08 -17.74
C ALA A 177 -9.69 17.48 -18.24
N THR A 178 -9.24 18.55 -17.61
CA THR A 178 -9.45 19.94 -18.07
C THR A 178 -8.31 20.48 -18.91
N CYS A 179 -7.22 19.73 -19.07
CA CYS A 179 -6.07 20.12 -19.88
C CYS A 179 -6.27 19.72 -21.35
N ASN A 180 -5.78 20.56 -22.26
CA ASN A 180 -5.72 20.19 -23.67
C ASN A 180 -4.48 19.31 -23.92
N LEU A 181 -4.69 18.00 -24.02
CA LEU A 181 -3.63 17.01 -24.21
C LEU A 181 -3.65 16.50 -25.66
N ASP A 182 -2.49 16.15 -26.19
CA ASP A 182 -2.32 15.62 -27.54
C ASP A 182 -2.67 14.13 -27.66
N ARG A 183 -2.90 13.46 -26.53
CA ARG A 183 -3.32 12.05 -26.42
C ARG A 183 -4.18 11.83 -25.18
N GLU A 184 -4.95 10.77 -25.22
CA GLU A 184 -5.77 10.33 -24.09
C GLU A 184 -4.91 9.75 -22.96
N ILE A 185 -5.41 9.83 -21.74
CA ILE A 185 -4.81 9.21 -20.56
C ILE A 185 -5.66 8.02 -20.14
N LEU A 186 -5.04 6.84 -20.06
CA LEU A 186 -5.61 5.63 -19.50
C LEU A 186 -5.09 5.45 -18.07
N ALA A 187 -5.96 5.59 -17.08
CA ALA A 187 -5.59 5.50 -15.68
C ALA A 187 -5.98 4.14 -15.09
N TYR A 188 -5.03 3.48 -14.43
CA TYR A 188 -5.26 2.24 -13.69
C TYR A 188 -5.12 2.47 -12.18
N ILE A 189 -6.09 1.95 -11.42
CA ILE A 189 -6.04 1.85 -9.97
C ILE A 189 -6.06 0.36 -9.61
N THR A 190 -4.89 -0.17 -9.23
CA THR A 190 -4.72 -1.58 -8.90
C THR A 190 -4.62 -1.76 -7.39
N VAL A 191 -5.75 -2.11 -6.78
CA VAL A 191 -5.89 -2.30 -5.33
C VAL A 191 -6.54 -3.65 -5.04
N PRO A 192 -6.11 -4.39 -3.99
CA PRO A 192 -6.74 -5.63 -3.57
C PRO A 192 -8.06 -5.31 -2.85
N ALA A 193 -9.14 -5.19 -3.61
CA ALA A 193 -10.49 -5.06 -3.07
C ALA A 193 -11.15 -6.44 -2.93
N ALA A 194 -12.07 -6.58 -1.97
CA ALA A 194 -12.92 -7.76 -1.88
C ALA A 194 -13.78 -7.88 -3.15
N ASN A 195 -13.71 -9.03 -3.80
CA ASN A 195 -14.36 -9.23 -5.09
C ASN A 195 -14.78 -10.69 -5.31
N ASN A 196 -15.75 -10.89 -6.19
CA ASN A 196 -16.30 -12.19 -6.61
C ASN A 196 -15.70 -12.69 -7.94
N GLY A 197 -14.46 -12.32 -8.24
CA GLY A 197 -13.75 -12.73 -9.44
C GLY A 197 -13.86 -11.75 -10.60
N ALA A 198 -13.19 -12.09 -11.71
CA ALA A 198 -13.22 -11.29 -12.94
C ALA A 198 -14.61 -11.25 -13.55
N ARG A 199 -14.96 -10.14 -14.18
CA ARG A 199 -16.23 -9.99 -14.90
C ARG A 199 -16.33 -11.01 -16.04
N ALA A 200 -17.35 -11.86 -15.96
CA ALA A 200 -17.55 -12.94 -16.94
C ALA A 200 -17.88 -12.42 -18.35
N ASP A 201 -18.59 -11.29 -18.47
CA ASP A 201 -18.88 -10.62 -19.74
C ASP A 201 -17.59 -10.09 -20.39
N LEU A 202 -16.72 -9.45 -19.60
CA LEU A 202 -15.44 -8.95 -20.07
C LEU A 202 -14.50 -10.07 -20.51
N VAL A 203 -14.43 -11.16 -19.76
CA VAL A 203 -13.62 -12.35 -20.13
C VAL A 203 -14.11 -12.96 -21.44
N ARG A 204 -15.43 -13.09 -21.62
CA ARG A 204 -16.01 -13.59 -22.89
C ARG A 204 -15.71 -12.66 -24.06
N HIS A 205 -15.87 -11.34 -23.87
CA HIS A 205 -15.60 -10.36 -24.92
C HIS A 205 -14.13 -10.34 -25.34
N LEU A 206 -13.21 -10.48 -24.39
CA LEU A 206 -11.76 -10.55 -24.70
C LEU A 206 -11.39 -11.84 -25.45
N ALA A 207 -12.14 -12.92 -25.25
CA ALA A 207 -11.97 -14.16 -26.00
C ALA A 207 -12.64 -14.11 -27.40
N ASP A 208 -13.78 -13.43 -27.50
CA ASP A 208 -14.56 -13.26 -28.71
C ASP A 208 -15.25 -11.89 -28.70
N ALA A 209 -14.74 -10.96 -29.49
CA ALA A 209 -15.20 -9.57 -29.53
C ALA A 209 -16.67 -9.40 -30.01
N THR A 210 -17.33 -10.46 -30.47
CA THR A 210 -18.77 -10.42 -30.80
C THR A 210 -19.67 -10.57 -29.58
N GLN A 211 -19.10 -11.02 -28.45
CA GLN A 211 -19.84 -11.18 -27.20
C GLN A 211 -20.15 -9.80 -26.58
N PRO A 212 -21.39 -9.58 -26.08
CA PRO A 212 -21.76 -8.30 -25.51
C PRO A 212 -21.07 -8.05 -24.16
N ILE A 213 -20.78 -6.79 -23.89
CA ILE A 213 -20.38 -6.29 -22.57
C ILE A 213 -21.63 -5.74 -21.85
N ASP A 214 -21.84 -6.15 -20.62
CA ASP A 214 -22.88 -5.57 -19.77
C ASP A 214 -22.44 -4.16 -19.31
N GLU A 215 -23.14 -3.13 -19.77
CA GLU A 215 -22.86 -1.72 -19.49
C GLU A 215 -23.30 -1.24 -18.10
N SER A 216 -23.82 -2.13 -17.25
CA SER A 216 -24.40 -1.75 -15.99
C SER A 216 -23.39 -1.15 -14.99
N GLN A 217 -23.53 -1.41 -13.76
CA GLN A 217 -22.80 -0.82 -12.62
C GLN A 217 -21.27 -1.04 -12.62
N TRP A 218 -20.73 -1.89 -13.50
CA TRP A 218 -19.31 -2.30 -13.45
C TRP A 218 -18.41 -1.64 -14.51
N LYS A 219 -18.89 -0.61 -15.19
CA LYS A 219 -18.19 0.03 -16.33
C LYS A 219 -16.71 0.36 -16.08
N PHE A 220 -16.32 0.68 -14.85
CA PHE A 220 -14.95 1.05 -14.49
C PHE A 220 -14.21 -0.03 -13.68
N SER A 221 -14.79 -1.23 -13.55
CA SER A 221 -14.17 -2.34 -12.82
C SER A 221 -13.97 -3.54 -13.72
N THR A 222 -12.84 -4.21 -13.58
CA THR A 222 -12.54 -5.50 -14.23
C THR A 222 -13.05 -6.70 -13.45
N HIS A 223 -13.51 -6.48 -12.21
CA HIS A 223 -13.99 -7.51 -11.27
C HIS A 223 -15.34 -7.13 -10.69
N TYR A 224 -16.11 -8.12 -10.26
CA TYR A 224 -17.32 -7.93 -9.45
C TYR A 224 -16.93 -7.63 -8.01
N LEU A 225 -17.15 -6.41 -7.54
CA LEU A 225 -16.84 -6.03 -6.16
C LEU A 225 -17.94 -6.51 -5.20
N ASP A 226 -17.56 -6.95 -4.00
CA ASP A 226 -18.51 -7.48 -3.01
C ASP A 226 -19.50 -6.43 -2.50
N ASN A 227 -19.09 -5.17 -2.48
CA ASN A 227 -19.95 -4.05 -2.06
C ASN A 227 -19.74 -2.84 -2.99
N PRO A 228 -20.60 -2.68 -4.01
CA PRO A 228 -20.49 -1.60 -4.99
C PRO A 228 -20.97 -0.23 -4.50
N GLN A 229 -21.37 -0.10 -3.25
CA GLN A 229 -21.78 1.18 -2.67
C GLN A 229 -20.53 2.02 -2.31
N TRP A 230 -20.08 2.77 -3.29
CA TRP A 230 -19.02 3.77 -3.16
C TRP A 230 -19.54 5.14 -3.55
#